data_655e924898733cfe84c0b924260f7f1c
#
_entry.id   655e924898733cfe84c0b924260f7f1c
#
_cell.length_a   1.000
_cell.length_b   1.000
_cell.length_c   1.000
_cell.angle_alpha   90.00
_cell.angle_beta   90.00
_cell.angle_gamma   90.00
#
_symmetry.space_group_name_H-M   'P 1'
#
loop_
_entity.id
_entity.type
_entity.pdbx_description
1 polymer ?
#
loop_
_entity_poly.entity_id
_entity_poly.type
_entity_poly.pdbx_seq_one_letter_code
_entity_poly.pdbx_strand_id
1 'polypeptide(L)'
;MSSDRYTVISADCHAGAELHEYRPFLEQKYRSDFDAWVDTYEIPYEDLTGPDGPRNWDSDRRLHDMEADGIVAEVIFPNTIPPFYPKSSLTYQPPALNEGESDRRWAGLRAHNRWLADFCGRTPGRRAGICQINLHDIEASVQEIRWAKSAGLTGGILLPGVPPGVGLPELYDINYYGPLWEVCQELGMPINHHGGGASPPMTDEIESPVIFLLEITWWSHRALTHLIVSGAMERYPELKFVFTEQGTEWVPGELARLDYFFHRMRTAVGSQEHIWGLPVMSKLPLQPSEYWARQCYTGSSFIRPHEVPSRHKVGVDSIMWGSDYPHKESCFPYSTEALRAAFADCERAEIEQMLGLNAADVYGFDLKKLAPIAAKIGPKVDDVAIALPVGGVPKEAERCPAFVGLAADA
;
A
#
# COMPACT_ATOMS: atom_id res chain seq x y z
N MET A 1 -4.67 21.70 24.80
CA MET A 1 -4.17 20.64 25.68
C MET A 1 -3.83 19.47 24.75
N SER A 2 -2.62 18.94 24.83
CA SER A 2 -2.25 17.72 24.09
C SER A 2 -3.16 16.58 24.56
N SER A 3 -3.69 15.78 23.62
CA SER A 3 -4.46 14.57 23.93
C SER A 3 -3.61 13.62 24.77
N ASP A 4 -4.20 12.86 25.68
CA ASP A 4 -3.55 11.76 26.39
C ASP A 4 -3.51 10.46 25.59
N ARG A 5 -4.04 10.50 24.35
CA ARG A 5 -4.15 9.36 23.43
C ARG A 5 -3.63 9.71 22.05
N TYR A 6 -3.06 8.72 21.37
CA TYR A 6 -2.65 8.84 19.99
C TYR A 6 -3.85 8.77 19.03
N THR A 7 -3.74 9.51 17.91
CA THR A 7 -4.61 9.30 16.75
C THR A 7 -3.93 8.31 15.83
N VAL A 8 -4.43 7.07 15.80
CA VAL A 8 -3.84 6.00 14.98
C VAL A 8 -4.64 5.86 13.69
N ILE A 9 -3.99 6.07 12.56
CA ILE A 9 -4.52 5.83 11.21
C ILE A 9 -3.70 4.68 10.64
N SER A 10 -4.34 3.54 10.39
CA SER A 10 -3.67 2.43 9.72
C SER A 10 -3.51 2.74 8.24
N ALA A 11 -2.26 2.86 7.77
CA ALA A 11 -1.93 3.15 6.39
C ALA A 11 -1.90 1.88 5.50
N ASP A 12 -2.18 0.73 6.10
CA ASP A 12 -2.27 -0.55 5.41
C ASP A 12 -3.35 -1.41 6.04
N CYS A 13 -4.46 -1.53 5.33
CA CYS A 13 -5.58 -2.41 5.62
C CYS A 13 -6.19 -2.89 4.30
N HIS A 14 -6.87 -4.01 4.35
CA HIS A 14 -7.42 -4.65 3.16
C HIS A 14 -8.93 -4.85 3.27
N ALA A 15 -9.64 -4.67 2.15
CA ALA A 15 -11.06 -4.99 2.04
C ALA A 15 -11.44 -5.33 0.59
N GLY A 16 -12.54 -6.07 0.46
CA GLY A 16 -13.15 -6.41 -0.81
C GLY A 16 -14.51 -7.05 -0.57
N ALA A 17 -15.42 -6.99 -1.54
CA ALA A 17 -16.74 -7.58 -1.39
C ALA A 17 -16.68 -9.11 -1.23
N GLU A 18 -17.67 -9.67 -0.55
CA GLU A 18 -18.02 -11.06 -0.84
C GLU A 18 -18.31 -11.16 -2.34
N LEU A 19 -17.84 -12.23 -2.97
CA LEU A 19 -17.71 -12.26 -4.43
C LEU A 19 -19.02 -11.98 -5.18
N HIS A 20 -20.15 -12.57 -4.71
CA HIS A 20 -21.47 -12.32 -5.29
C HIS A 20 -21.98 -10.89 -5.07
N GLU A 21 -21.52 -10.19 -4.06
CA GLU A 21 -21.91 -8.81 -3.78
C GLU A 21 -21.37 -7.78 -4.78
N TYR A 22 -20.45 -8.17 -5.67
CA TYR A 22 -20.05 -7.32 -6.80
C TYR A 22 -21.13 -7.19 -7.87
N ARG A 23 -22.07 -8.12 -7.96
CA ARG A 23 -23.09 -8.18 -9.03
C ARG A 23 -23.91 -6.90 -9.20
N PRO A 24 -24.40 -6.22 -8.15
CA PRO A 24 -25.13 -4.96 -8.27
C PRO A 24 -24.32 -3.83 -8.90
N PHE A 25 -23.01 -3.84 -8.69
CA PHE A 25 -22.07 -2.82 -9.17
C PHE A 25 -21.60 -3.04 -10.61
N LEU A 26 -21.88 -4.22 -11.20
CA LEU A 26 -21.60 -4.52 -12.60
C LEU A 26 -22.61 -3.87 -13.54
N GLU A 27 -22.14 -3.41 -14.69
CA GLU A 27 -22.98 -3.02 -15.80
C GLU A 27 -23.91 -4.17 -16.20
N GLN A 28 -25.18 -3.88 -16.50
CA GLN A 28 -26.22 -4.91 -16.74
C GLN A 28 -25.81 -5.94 -17.78
N LYS A 29 -25.13 -5.53 -18.85
CA LYS A 29 -24.70 -6.39 -19.95
C LYS A 29 -23.70 -7.50 -19.54
N TYR A 30 -22.97 -7.32 -18.44
CA TYR A 30 -21.98 -8.29 -17.94
C TYR A 30 -22.48 -9.19 -16.82
N ARG A 31 -23.70 -8.97 -16.31
CA ARG A 31 -24.21 -9.72 -15.14
C ARG A 31 -24.39 -11.21 -15.41
N SER A 32 -24.82 -11.58 -16.62
CA SER A 32 -24.94 -12.99 -17.01
C SER A 32 -23.59 -13.67 -17.10
N ASP A 33 -22.58 -13.00 -17.67
CA ASP A 33 -21.21 -13.52 -17.74
C ASP A 33 -20.60 -13.65 -16.34
N PHE A 34 -20.91 -12.70 -15.45
CA PHE A 34 -20.49 -12.75 -14.06
C PHE A 34 -21.11 -13.93 -13.31
N ASP A 35 -22.42 -14.17 -13.46
CA ASP A 35 -23.11 -15.29 -12.82
C ASP A 35 -22.46 -16.63 -13.23
N ALA A 36 -22.10 -16.77 -14.50
CA ALA A 36 -21.41 -17.97 -15.00
C ALA A 36 -19.94 -18.07 -14.51
N TRP A 37 -19.25 -16.93 -14.35
CA TRP A 37 -17.86 -16.90 -13.91
C TRP A 37 -17.76 -17.19 -12.40
N VAL A 38 -18.60 -16.56 -11.57
CA VAL A 38 -18.54 -16.65 -10.11
C VAL A 38 -18.77 -18.07 -9.59
N ASP A 39 -19.63 -18.84 -10.24
CA ASP A 39 -19.91 -20.23 -9.89
C ASP A 39 -18.72 -21.17 -10.12
N THR A 40 -17.76 -20.77 -10.95
CA THR A 40 -16.55 -21.53 -11.26
C THR A 40 -15.28 -21.01 -10.58
N TYR A 41 -15.38 -19.86 -9.92
CA TYR A 41 -14.23 -19.22 -9.29
C TYR A 41 -14.00 -19.75 -7.87
N GLU A 42 -12.81 -20.27 -7.63
CA GLU A 42 -12.37 -20.66 -6.29
C GLU A 42 -11.51 -19.58 -5.68
N ILE A 43 -11.88 -19.12 -4.50
CA ILE A 43 -11.13 -18.10 -3.76
C ILE A 43 -9.83 -18.72 -3.24
N PRO A 44 -8.65 -18.19 -3.64
CA PRO A 44 -7.37 -18.79 -3.27
C PRO A 44 -6.86 -18.38 -1.88
N TYR A 45 -7.50 -17.41 -1.22
CA TYR A 45 -7.02 -16.80 0.02
C TYR A 45 -7.84 -17.25 1.22
N GLU A 46 -7.16 -17.72 2.29
CA GLU A 46 -7.82 -18.21 3.50
C GLU A 46 -8.53 -17.13 4.30
N ASP A 47 -8.03 -15.90 4.29
CA ASP A 47 -8.59 -14.75 4.99
C ASP A 47 -9.90 -14.23 4.39
N LEU A 48 -10.24 -14.70 3.18
CA LEU A 48 -11.53 -14.43 2.51
C LEU A 48 -12.57 -15.54 2.73
N THR A 49 -12.19 -16.61 3.41
CA THR A 49 -13.05 -17.77 3.63
C THR A 49 -13.32 -18.01 5.13
N GLY A 50 -14.36 -18.78 5.42
CA GLY A 50 -14.68 -19.14 6.80
C GLY A 50 -15.27 -17.99 7.65
N PRO A 51 -15.24 -18.11 9.00
CA PRO A 51 -15.93 -17.19 9.89
C PRO A 51 -15.32 -15.79 9.96
N ASP A 52 -14.08 -15.62 9.54
CA ASP A 52 -13.38 -14.33 9.52
C ASP A 52 -13.47 -13.60 8.17
N GLY A 53 -13.86 -14.27 7.11
CA GLY A 53 -14.09 -13.67 5.79
C GLY A 53 -14.89 -12.36 5.83
N PRO A 54 -16.00 -12.26 6.60
CA PRO A 54 -16.79 -11.03 6.73
C PRO A 54 -16.03 -9.81 7.24
N ARG A 55 -14.84 -9.94 7.83
CA ARG A 55 -13.98 -8.80 8.19
C ARG A 55 -13.60 -7.95 6.97
N ASN A 56 -13.66 -8.53 5.77
CA ASN A 56 -13.35 -7.84 4.52
C ASN A 56 -14.49 -6.94 4.01
N TRP A 57 -15.76 -7.28 4.28
CA TRP A 57 -16.93 -6.61 3.69
C TRP A 57 -18.03 -6.20 4.67
N ASP A 58 -18.09 -6.78 5.88
CA ASP A 58 -19.03 -6.34 6.91
C ASP A 58 -18.53 -5.04 7.56
N SER A 59 -19.13 -3.94 7.16
CA SER A 59 -18.72 -2.60 7.60
C SER A 59 -18.88 -2.38 9.10
N ASP A 60 -19.91 -2.98 9.72
CA ASP A 60 -20.21 -2.79 11.14
C ASP A 60 -19.25 -3.62 12.00
N ARG A 61 -19.02 -4.88 11.63
CA ARG A 61 -18.01 -5.73 12.26
C ARG A 61 -16.63 -5.09 12.18
N ARG A 62 -16.24 -4.64 11.00
CA ARG A 62 -14.94 -3.99 10.78
C ARG A 62 -14.77 -2.73 11.62
N LEU A 63 -15.81 -1.90 11.70
CA LEU A 63 -15.79 -0.71 12.54
C LEU A 63 -15.61 -1.05 14.01
N HIS A 64 -16.33 -2.08 14.49
CA HIS A 64 -16.21 -2.59 15.85
C HIS A 64 -14.80 -3.10 16.15
N ASP A 65 -14.23 -3.93 15.26
CA ASP A 65 -12.90 -4.50 15.40
C ASP A 65 -11.83 -3.39 15.42
N MET A 66 -11.91 -2.44 14.48
CA MET A 66 -11.02 -1.30 14.39
C MET A 66 -11.05 -0.44 15.67
N GLU A 67 -12.25 -0.13 16.19
CA GLU A 67 -12.40 0.68 17.41
C GLU A 67 -11.92 -0.06 18.66
N ALA A 68 -12.14 -1.37 18.75
CA ALA A 68 -11.65 -2.20 19.83
C ALA A 68 -10.12 -2.25 19.88
N ASP A 69 -9.46 -2.16 18.73
CA ASP A 69 -8.00 -2.19 18.56
C ASP A 69 -7.34 -0.79 18.59
N GLY A 70 -8.15 0.26 18.84
CA GLY A 70 -7.65 1.64 18.99
C GLY A 70 -7.37 2.39 17.68
N ILE A 71 -7.82 1.87 16.53
CA ILE A 71 -7.63 2.47 15.21
C ILE A 71 -8.78 3.42 14.88
N VAL A 72 -8.46 4.68 14.55
CA VAL A 72 -9.49 5.69 14.29
C VAL A 72 -9.86 5.84 12.82
N ALA A 73 -8.93 5.52 11.93
CA ALA A 73 -9.14 5.55 10.49
C ALA A 73 -8.21 4.57 9.78
N GLU A 74 -8.51 4.25 8.54
CA GLU A 74 -7.80 3.25 7.76
C GLU A 74 -7.68 3.61 6.28
N VAL A 75 -6.57 3.23 5.67
CA VAL A 75 -6.36 3.22 4.22
C VAL A 75 -6.64 1.82 3.72
N ILE A 76 -7.47 1.69 2.69
CA ILE A 76 -7.98 0.38 2.26
C ILE A 76 -7.44 0.02 0.89
N PHE A 77 -6.60 -1.01 0.86
CA PHE A 77 -6.17 -1.75 -0.32
C PHE A 77 -7.20 -2.82 -0.71
N PRO A 78 -7.24 -3.24 -1.99
CA PRO A 78 -8.08 -4.36 -2.38
C PRO A 78 -7.58 -5.66 -1.74
N ASN A 79 -8.51 -6.53 -1.31
CA ASN A 79 -8.23 -7.88 -0.84
C ASN A 79 -8.88 -8.95 -1.74
N THR A 80 -10.07 -8.70 -2.24
CA THR A 80 -10.71 -9.63 -3.18
C THR A 80 -10.32 -9.30 -4.61
N ILE A 81 -10.11 -10.35 -5.41
CA ILE A 81 -9.84 -10.19 -6.85
C ILE A 81 -11.07 -9.57 -7.52
N PRO A 82 -10.90 -8.54 -8.37
CA PRO A 82 -12.01 -8.00 -9.14
C PRO A 82 -12.64 -9.08 -10.04
N PRO A 83 -13.97 -9.04 -10.27
CA PRO A 83 -14.63 -9.97 -11.20
C PRO A 83 -13.89 -10.13 -12.52
N PHE A 84 -13.88 -11.37 -13.04
CA PHE A 84 -13.24 -11.78 -14.30
C PHE A 84 -11.71 -11.77 -14.35
N TYR A 85 -11.03 -11.38 -13.26
CA TYR A 85 -9.57 -11.47 -13.20
C TYR A 85 -9.11 -12.89 -12.82
N PRO A 86 -7.93 -13.32 -13.28
CA PRO A 86 -7.32 -14.58 -12.84
C PRO A 86 -6.92 -14.54 -11.35
N LYS A 87 -6.82 -15.71 -10.71
CA LYS A 87 -6.52 -15.89 -9.29
C LYS A 87 -5.25 -15.17 -8.77
N SER A 88 -4.29 -14.89 -9.65
CA SER A 88 -2.98 -14.31 -9.30
C SER A 88 -2.89 -12.80 -9.52
N SER A 89 -4.00 -12.08 -9.68
CA SER A 89 -3.99 -10.72 -10.25
C SER A 89 -4.23 -9.57 -9.29
N LEU A 90 -4.09 -9.75 -7.96
CA LEU A 90 -4.26 -8.62 -7.03
C LEU A 90 -3.23 -7.51 -7.25
N THR A 91 -1.97 -7.88 -7.41
CA THR A 91 -0.83 -6.97 -7.39
C THR A 91 -0.16 -6.76 -8.73
N TYR A 92 -0.48 -7.57 -9.75
CA TYR A 92 -0.06 -7.37 -11.13
C TYR A 92 -1.19 -7.73 -12.11
N GLN A 93 -1.07 -7.30 -13.36
CA GLN A 93 -2.14 -7.44 -14.35
C GLN A 93 -1.63 -8.18 -15.58
N PRO A 94 -1.91 -9.51 -15.69
CA PRO A 94 -1.58 -10.24 -16.90
C PRO A 94 -2.41 -9.69 -18.08
N PRO A 95 -1.87 -9.72 -19.32
CA PRO A 95 -2.60 -9.25 -20.49
C PRO A 95 -3.89 -10.06 -20.70
N ALA A 96 -4.93 -9.40 -21.18
CA ALA A 96 -6.14 -10.07 -21.62
C ALA A 96 -5.87 -10.84 -22.94
N LEU A 97 -6.49 -11.99 -23.11
CA LEU A 97 -6.31 -12.83 -24.30
C LEU A 97 -6.97 -12.24 -25.55
N ASN A 98 -8.00 -11.40 -25.36
CA ASN A 98 -8.75 -10.74 -26.42
C ASN A 98 -9.52 -9.55 -25.89
N GLU A 99 -10.09 -8.75 -26.79
CA GLU A 99 -10.85 -7.53 -26.46
C GLU A 99 -12.06 -7.81 -25.54
N GLY A 100 -12.82 -8.86 -25.77
CA GLY A 100 -13.97 -9.20 -24.92
C GLY A 100 -13.58 -9.58 -23.48
N GLU A 101 -12.41 -10.17 -23.28
CA GLU A 101 -11.87 -10.42 -21.95
C GLU A 101 -11.40 -9.09 -21.30
N SER A 102 -10.75 -8.23 -22.05
CA SER A 102 -10.36 -6.90 -21.60
C SER A 102 -11.57 -6.09 -21.10
N ASP A 103 -12.65 -6.08 -21.87
CA ASP A 103 -13.90 -5.40 -21.51
C ASP A 103 -14.51 -5.96 -20.23
N ARG A 104 -14.55 -7.28 -20.06
CA ARG A 104 -15.05 -7.91 -18.82
C ARG A 104 -14.18 -7.57 -17.62
N ARG A 105 -12.84 -7.62 -17.76
CA ARG A 105 -11.93 -7.25 -16.69
C ARG A 105 -12.12 -5.79 -16.27
N TRP A 106 -12.30 -4.87 -17.23
CA TRP A 106 -12.65 -3.48 -16.94
C TRP A 106 -13.97 -3.35 -16.18
N ALA A 107 -15.00 -4.10 -16.59
CA ALA A 107 -16.26 -4.09 -15.86
C ALA A 107 -16.11 -4.59 -14.43
N GLY A 108 -15.34 -5.63 -14.21
CA GLY A 108 -15.02 -6.16 -12.87
C GLY A 108 -14.25 -5.18 -12.01
N LEU A 109 -13.21 -4.56 -12.56
CA LEU A 109 -12.41 -3.54 -11.86
C LEU A 109 -13.28 -2.34 -11.45
N ARG A 110 -14.12 -1.84 -12.36
CA ARG A 110 -15.08 -0.78 -12.06
C ARG A 110 -16.07 -1.21 -10.98
N ALA A 111 -16.57 -2.45 -11.02
CA ALA A 111 -17.49 -2.96 -10.00
C ALA A 111 -16.84 -2.92 -8.61
N HIS A 112 -15.56 -3.34 -8.50
CA HIS A 112 -14.80 -3.22 -7.26
C HIS A 112 -14.69 -1.76 -6.79
N ASN A 113 -14.29 -0.84 -7.64
CA ASN A 113 -14.15 0.58 -7.27
C ASN A 113 -15.47 1.20 -6.81
N ARG A 114 -16.61 0.82 -7.43
CA ARG A 114 -17.95 1.30 -7.03
C ARG A 114 -18.37 0.73 -5.69
N TRP A 115 -18.12 -0.55 -5.47
CA TRP A 115 -18.32 -1.18 -4.16
C TRP A 115 -17.47 -0.50 -3.07
N LEU A 116 -16.19 -0.26 -3.35
CA LEU A 116 -15.29 0.39 -2.39
C LEU A 116 -15.74 1.81 -2.04
N ALA A 117 -16.22 2.57 -3.02
CA ALA A 117 -16.76 3.91 -2.78
C ALA A 117 -18.01 3.86 -1.86
N ASP A 118 -18.94 2.91 -2.08
CA ASP A 118 -20.08 2.67 -1.21
C ASP A 118 -19.62 2.25 0.20
N PHE A 119 -18.68 1.31 0.28
CA PHE A 119 -18.13 0.81 1.54
C PHE A 119 -17.45 1.92 2.37
N CYS A 120 -16.63 2.76 1.76
CA CYS A 120 -16.01 3.92 2.42
C CYS A 120 -17.06 4.96 2.83
N GLY A 121 -18.09 5.15 2.01
CA GLY A 121 -19.20 6.07 2.26
C GLY A 121 -20.04 5.73 3.52
N ARG A 122 -20.01 4.47 3.98
CA ARG A 122 -20.72 4.05 5.22
C ARG A 122 -20.08 4.62 6.48
N THR A 123 -18.80 4.98 6.45
CA THR A 123 -18.08 5.60 7.58
C THR A 123 -17.30 6.84 7.12
N PRO A 124 -18.01 7.96 6.81
CA PRO A 124 -17.41 9.13 6.19
C PRO A 124 -16.23 9.68 7.00
N GLY A 125 -15.10 9.91 6.32
CA GLY A 125 -13.88 10.47 6.92
C GLY A 125 -13.04 9.50 7.74
N ARG A 126 -13.41 8.20 7.78
CA ARG A 126 -12.65 7.17 8.50
C ARG A 126 -11.98 6.15 7.57
N ARG A 127 -12.33 6.13 6.29
CA ARG A 127 -11.80 5.21 5.29
C ARG A 127 -11.30 5.96 4.06
N ALA A 128 -10.06 5.69 3.66
CA ALA A 128 -9.47 6.16 2.42
C ALA A 128 -9.29 4.97 1.47
N GLY A 129 -10.27 4.73 0.60
CA GLY A 129 -10.23 3.62 -0.36
C GLY A 129 -9.29 3.92 -1.53
N ILE A 130 -8.50 2.91 -1.92
CA ILE A 130 -7.54 2.96 -3.01
C ILE A 130 -8.19 2.43 -4.29
N CYS A 131 -8.22 3.28 -5.33
CA CYS A 131 -8.78 2.95 -6.63
C CYS A 131 -7.88 1.97 -7.39
N GLN A 132 -8.44 0.89 -7.91
CA GLN A 132 -7.75 0.02 -8.86
C GLN A 132 -7.83 0.61 -10.27
N ILE A 133 -6.75 0.44 -11.04
CA ILE A 133 -6.61 0.86 -12.45
C ILE A 133 -6.09 -0.30 -13.29
N ASN A 134 -6.09 -0.15 -14.61
CA ASN A 134 -5.54 -1.12 -15.55
C ASN A 134 -4.45 -0.50 -16.41
N LEU A 135 -3.20 -0.95 -16.22
CA LEU A 135 -2.04 -0.41 -16.94
C LEU A 135 -2.03 -0.73 -18.44
N HIS A 136 -2.82 -1.70 -18.91
CA HIS A 136 -2.96 -1.99 -20.35
C HIS A 136 -3.86 -0.98 -21.09
N ASP A 137 -4.57 -0.11 -20.35
CA ASP A 137 -5.42 0.94 -20.92
C ASP A 137 -5.31 2.21 -20.07
N ILE A 138 -4.32 3.03 -20.42
CA ILE A 138 -4.00 4.27 -19.70
C ILE A 138 -5.12 5.30 -19.80
N GLU A 139 -5.76 5.41 -20.97
CA GLU A 139 -6.83 6.40 -21.17
C GLU A 139 -8.06 6.09 -20.30
N ALA A 140 -8.52 4.83 -20.30
CA ALA A 140 -9.61 4.41 -19.43
C ALA A 140 -9.23 4.50 -17.93
N SER A 141 -7.96 4.26 -17.59
CA SER A 141 -7.46 4.43 -16.23
C SER A 141 -7.51 5.89 -15.77
N VAL A 142 -7.13 6.85 -16.62
CA VAL A 142 -7.26 8.28 -16.34
C VAL A 142 -8.72 8.67 -16.07
N GLN A 143 -9.65 8.16 -16.86
CA GLN A 143 -11.09 8.40 -16.64
C GLN A 143 -11.58 7.79 -15.33
N GLU A 144 -11.13 6.58 -14.99
CA GLU A 144 -11.49 5.90 -13.77
C GLU A 144 -10.93 6.62 -12.53
N ILE A 145 -9.71 7.16 -12.59
CA ILE A 145 -9.11 7.98 -11.53
C ILE A 145 -9.95 9.25 -11.28
N ARG A 146 -10.37 9.94 -12.34
CA ARG A 146 -11.25 11.11 -12.21
C ARG A 146 -12.59 10.76 -11.57
N TRP A 147 -13.17 9.63 -11.98
CA TRP A 147 -14.38 9.11 -11.35
C TRP A 147 -14.16 8.80 -9.87
N ALA A 148 -13.09 8.08 -9.51
CA ALA A 148 -12.78 7.69 -8.15
C ALA A 148 -12.67 8.91 -7.21
N LYS A 149 -11.99 9.96 -7.66
CA LYS A 149 -11.92 11.24 -6.92
C LYS A 149 -13.30 11.85 -6.71
N SER A 150 -14.13 11.88 -7.74
CA SER A 150 -15.50 12.42 -7.66
C SER A 150 -16.43 11.59 -6.78
N ALA A 151 -16.17 10.29 -6.66
CA ALA A 151 -16.89 9.35 -5.81
C ALA A 151 -16.42 9.35 -4.34
N GLY A 152 -15.40 10.16 -4.01
CA GLY A 152 -14.90 10.30 -2.64
C GLY A 152 -13.83 9.29 -2.22
N LEU A 153 -13.24 8.53 -3.15
CA LEU A 153 -12.07 7.71 -2.88
C LEU A 153 -10.84 8.62 -2.71
N THR A 154 -10.29 8.67 -1.50
CA THR A 154 -9.17 9.54 -1.15
C THR A 154 -7.84 8.80 -1.01
N GLY A 155 -7.86 7.47 -1.02
CA GLY A 155 -6.66 6.64 -0.89
C GLY A 155 -5.70 6.71 -2.08
N GLY A 156 -6.10 7.35 -3.18
CA GLY A 156 -5.29 7.42 -4.39
C GLY A 156 -5.51 6.20 -5.29
N ILE A 157 -4.47 5.80 -5.99
CA ILE A 157 -4.50 4.64 -6.88
C ILE A 157 -3.58 3.52 -6.37
N LEU A 158 -3.93 2.26 -6.68
CA LEU A 158 -2.98 1.15 -6.63
C LEU A 158 -2.23 1.12 -7.96
N LEU A 159 -0.91 1.32 -7.90
CA LEU A 159 -0.02 1.12 -9.03
C LEU A 159 0.37 -0.36 -9.09
N PRO A 160 -0.16 -1.14 -10.04
CA PRO A 160 0.24 -2.54 -10.18
C PRO A 160 1.73 -2.66 -10.48
N GLY A 161 2.35 -3.76 -10.04
CA GLY A 161 3.68 -4.11 -10.46
C GLY A 161 3.74 -4.47 -11.94
N VAL A 162 4.92 -4.30 -12.53
CA VAL A 162 5.20 -4.68 -13.93
C VAL A 162 6.27 -5.77 -13.93
N PRO A 163 5.89 -7.05 -13.67
CA PRO A 163 6.85 -8.15 -13.75
C PRO A 163 7.26 -8.41 -15.20
N PRO A 164 8.42 -9.04 -15.43
CA PRO A 164 8.85 -9.41 -16.76
C PRO A 164 7.81 -10.27 -17.50
N GLY A 165 7.59 -9.98 -18.78
CA GLY A 165 6.71 -10.80 -19.64
C GLY A 165 5.23 -10.44 -19.64
N VAL A 166 4.78 -9.42 -18.91
CA VAL A 166 3.36 -9.00 -18.92
C VAL A 166 2.97 -8.12 -20.10
N GLY A 167 3.89 -7.85 -21.03
CA GLY A 167 3.60 -7.08 -22.25
C GLY A 167 3.40 -5.57 -22.02
N LEU A 168 3.77 -5.05 -20.87
CA LEU A 168 3.75 -3.63 -20.54
C LEU A 168 5.16 -3.02 -20.64
N PRO A 169 5.29 -1.73 -21.00
CA PRO A 169 6.51 -1.00 -20.79
C PRO A 169 6.91 -0.99 -19.32
N GLU A 170 8.21 -0.94 -19.05
CA GLU A 170 8.70 -0.77 -17.67
C GLU A 170 8.29 0.60 -17.10
N LEU A 171 8.14 0.71 -15.76
CA LEU A 171 7.65 1.93 -15.11
C LEU A 171 8.52 3.18 -15.37
N TYR A 172 9.70 3.04 -15.95
CA TYR A 172 10.51 4.19 -16.38
C TYR A 172 10.08 4.77 -17.74
N ASP A 173 9.12 4.18 -18.46
CA ASP A 173 8.60 4.79 -19.71
C ASP A 173 7.64 5.94 -19.37
N ILE A 174 8.21 7.15 -19.23
CA ILE A 174 7.46 8.35 -18.90
C ILE A 174 6.45 8.75 -19.99
N ASN A 175 6.64 8.33 -21.24
CA ASN A 175 5.70 8.63 -22.30
C ASN A 175 4.45 7.78 -22.19
N TYR A 176 4.59 6.54 -21.74
CA TYR A 176 3.47 5.64 -21.55
C TYR A 176 2.69 5.98 -20.27
N TYR A 177 3.38 6.12 -19.14
CA TYR A 177 2.74 6.31 -17.82
C TYR A 177 2.49 7.77 -17.44
N GLY A 178 3.08 8.73 -18.16
CA GLY A 178 2.95 10.16 -17.86
C GLY A 178 1.52 10.65 -17.63
N PRO A 179 0.52 10.25 -18.45
CA PRO A 179 -0.87 10.66 -18.23
C PRO A 179 -1.44 10.22 -16.87
N LEU A 180 -0.98 9.08 -16.30
CA LEU A 180 -1.37 8.66 -14.95
C LEU A 180 -0.79 9.59 -13.88
N TRP A 181 0.48 9.92 -14.03
CA TRP A 181 1.16 10.82 -13.09
C TRP A 181 0.53 12.22 -13.11
N GLU A 182 0.22 12.70 -14.30
CA GLU A 182 -0.41 14.01 -14.50
C GLU A 182 -1.78 14.10 -13.82
N VAL A 183 -2.69 13.14 -14.07
CA VAL A 183 -4.02 13.15 -13.46
C VAL A 183 -3.97 12.95 -11.96
N CYS A 184 -3.06 12.12 -11.46
CA CYS A 184 -2.90 11.92 -10.01
C CYS A 184 -2.41 13.19 -9.33
N GLN A 185 -1.44 13.91 -9.90
CA GLN A 185 -1.00 15.20 -9.39
C GLN A 185 -2.11 16.26 -9.45
N GLU A 186 -2.82 16.39 -10.59
CA GLU A 186 -3.94 17.32 -10.78
C GLU A 186 -5.01 17.16 -9.68
N LEU A 187 -5.29 15.91 -9.31
CA LEU A 187 -6.36 15.58 -8.36
C LEU A 187 -5.86 15.42 -6.91
N GLY A 188 -4.56 15.52 -6.67
CA GLY A 188 -3.96 15.24 -5.35
C GLY A 188 -4.25 13.80 -4.90
N MET A 189 -4.11 12.82 -5.81
CA MET A 189 -4.29 11.39 -5.52
C MET A 189 -2.92 10.74 -5.35
N PRO A 190 -2.57 10.18 -4.18
CA PRO A 190 -1.30 9.48 -4.00
C PRO A 190 -1.25 8.21 -4.84
N ILE A 191 -0.02 7.80 -5.17
CA ILE A 191 0.26 6.56 -5.90
C ILE A 191 0.81 5.55 -4.93
N ASN A 192 0.08 4.47 -4.71
CA ASN A 192 0.48 3.40 -3.80
C ASN A 192 1.04 2.23 -4.59
N HIS A 193 2.24 1.79 -4.25
CA HIS A 193 2.87 0.59 -4.80
C HIS A 193 3.02 -0.45 -3.69
N HIS A 194 2.19 -1.48 -3.75
CA HIS A 194 2.12 -2.52 -2.73
C HIS A 194 3.13 -3.65 -2.97
N GLY A 195 3.60 -4.29 -1.92
CA GLY A 195 4.43 -5.49 -2.01
C GLY A 195 3.78 -6.59 -2.87
N GLY A 196 4.61 -7.42 -3.50
CA GLY A 196 4.16 -8.60 -4.24
C GLY A 196 3.90 -8.42 -5.73
N GLY A 197 3.64 -7.22 -6.21
CA GLY A 197 3.14 -7.01 -7.57
C GLY A 197 4.13 -7.09 -8.71
N ALA A 198 5.41 -6.96 -8.45
CA ALA A 198 6.43 -6.87 -9.49
C ALA A 198 7.23 -8.16 -9.69
N SER A 199 7.01 -9.17 -8.87
CA SER A 199 7.71 -10.47 -8.95
C SER A 199 7.32 -11.23 -10.21
N PRO A 200 8.25 -11.99 -10.84
CA PRO A 200 7.88 -12.97 -11.84
C PRO A 200 6.83 -13.95 -11.32
N PRO A 201 5.94 -14.47 -12.19
CA PRO A 201 4.98 -15.48 -11.79
C PRO A 201 5.67 -16.72 -11.21
N MET A 202 5.06 -17.33 -10.19
CA MET A 202 5.49 -18.63 -9.68
C MET A 202 5.35 -19.70 -10.77
N THR A 203 6.25 -20.69 -10.74
CA THR A 203 6.23 -21.86 -11.61
C THR A 203 5.85 -23.12 -10.83
N ASP A 204 5.79 -24.27 -11.50
CA ASP A 204 5.43 -25.55 -10.85
C ASP A 204 6.59 -26.19 -10.06
N GLU A 205 7.82 -25.63 -10.12
CA GLU A 205 8.94 -26.14 -9.36
C GLU A 205 8.77 -25.91 -7.86
N ILE A 206 9.19 -26.87 -7.05
CA ILE A 206 9.00 -26.84 -5.58
C ILE A 206 9.72 -25.67 -4.91
N GLU A 207 10.78 -25.17 -5.51
CA GLU A 207 11.56 -24.02 -5.03
C GLU A 207 10.87 -22.68 -5.33
N SER A 208 9.99 -22.64 -6.32
CA SER A 208 9.42 -21.39 -6.85
C SER A 208 8.67 -20.57 -5.78
N PRO A 209 7.81 -21.14 -4.92
CA PRO A 209 7.16 -20.38 -3.84
C PRO A 209 8.16 -19.81 -2.82
N VAL A 210 9.23 -20.54 -2.53
CA VAL A 210 10.28 -20.10 -1.60
C VAL A 210 11.05 -18.92 -2.19
N ILE A 211 11.45 -19.02 -3.46
CA ILE A 211 12.13 -17.91 -4.17
C ILE A 211 11.21 -16.69 -4.23
N PHE A 212 9.92 -16.89 -4.54
CA PHE A 212 8.94 -15.80 -4.55
C PHE A 212 8.92 -15.07 -3.20
N LEU A 213 8.82 -15.78 -2.07
CA LEU A 213 8.83 -15.17 -0.73
C LEU A 213 10.12 -14.42 -0.41
N LEU A 214 11.27 -14.91 -0.87
CA LEU A 214 12.58 -14.29 -0.61
C LEU A 214 12.84 -13.06 -1.48
N GLU A 215 12.26 -13.00 -2.68
CA GLU A 215 12.53 -11.95 -3.67
C GLU A 215 11.38 -10.93 -3.82
N ILE A 216 10.22 -11.19 -3.22
CA ILE A 216 9.00 -10.38 -3.39
C ILE A 216 9.23 -8.89 -3.11
N THR A 217 9.90 -8.56 -2.03
CA THR A 217 10.21 -7.17 -1.67
C THR A 217 11.27 -6.58 -2.60
N TRP A 218 12.29 -7.35 -2.97
CA TRP A 218 13.34 -6.89 -3.90
C TRP A 218 12.75 -6.46 -5.26
N TRP A 219 11.82 -7.23 -5.81
CA TRP A 219 11.12 -6.88 -7.05
C TRP A 219 10.29 -5.61 -6.90
N SER A 220 9.63 -5.44 -5.76
CA SER A 220 8.80 -4.26 -5.48
C SER A 220 9.64 -2.99 -5.33
N HIS A 221 10.83 -3.06 -4.70
CA HIS A 221 11.72 -1.91 -4.54
C HIS A 221 12.21 -1.31 -5.88
N ARG A 222 12.20 -2.08 -6.97
CA ARG A 222 12.59 -1.60 -8.31
C ARG A 222 11.75 -0.38 -8.77
N ALA A 223 10.51 -0.28 -8.33
CA ALA A 223 9.63 0.82 -8.68
C ALA A 223 10.23 2.18 -8.30
N LEU A 224 10.86 2.30 -7.13
CA LEU A 224 11.53 3.54 -6.70
C LEU A 224 12.58 3.99 -7.72
N THR A 225 13.49 3.08 -8.11
CA THR A 225 14.53 3.38 -9.09
C THR A 225 13.94 3.82 -10.44
N HIS A 226 12.91 3.11 -10.91
CA HIS A 226 12.24 3.41 -12.18
C HIS A 226 11.57 4.79 -12.17
N LEU A 227 10.85 5.14 -11.11
CA LEU A 227 10.15 6.41 -10.97
C LEU A 227 11.12 7.60 -10.86
N ILE A 228 12.24 7.44 -10.16
CA ILE A 228 13.28 8.48 -10.10
C ILE A 228 13.93 8.66 -11.47
N VAL A 229 14.44 7.58 -12.07
CA VAL A 229 15.25 7.62 -13.32
C VAL A 229 14.40 8.06 -14.52
N SER A 230 13.10 7.73 -14.55
CA SER A 230 12.17 8.23 -15.57
C SER A 230 12.00 9.74 -15.57
N GLY A 231 12.34 10.41 -14.46
CA GLY A 231 12.03 11.81 -14.22
C GLY A 231 10.58 12.08 -13.80
N ALA A 232 9.80 11.04 -13.46
CA ALA A 232 8.43 11.21 -12.98
C ALA A 232 8.40 12.09 -11.72
N MET A 233 9.28 11.83 -10.77
CA MET A 233 9.36 12.61 -9.54
C MET A 233 9.80 14.06 -9.77
N GLU A 234 10.65 14.32 -10.75
CA GLU A 234 11.05 15.69 -11.11
C GLU A 234 9.94 16.45 -11.83
N ARG A 235 9.26 15.77 -12.77
CA ARG A 235 8.18 16.39 -13.58
C ARG A 235 6.92 16.66 -12.77
N TYR A 236 6.65 15.82 -11.75
CA TYR A 236 5.45 15.88 -10.93
C TYR A 236 5.80 16.03 -9.43
N PRO A 237 6.32 17.20 -9.01
CA PRO A 237 6.89 17.39 -7.67
C PRO A 237 5.88 17.37 -6.53
N GLU A 238 4.59 17.58 -6.80
CA GLU A 238 3.51 17.53 -5.81
C GLU A 238 2.91 16.12 -5.64
N LEU A 239 3.34 15.16 -6.49
CA LEU A 239 2.84 13.80 -6.46
C LEU A 239 3.46 13.03 -5.30
N LYS A 240 2.64 12.31 -4.54
CA LYS A 240 3.07 11.46 -3.41
C LYS A 240 3.13 10.01 -3.84
N PHE A 241 4.26 9.34 -3.57
CA PHE A 241 4.47 7.91 -3.84
C PHE A 241 4.58 7.16 -2.52
N VAL A 242 3.77 6.13 -2.35
CA VAL A 242 3.72 5.31 -1.13
C VAL A 242 4.15 3.88 -1.46
N PHE A 243 5.15 3.37 -0.74
CA PHE A 243 5.64 2.00 -0.84
C PHE A 243 5.10 1.20 0.36
N THR A 244 4.08 0.37 0.12
CA THR A 244 3.31 -0.30 1.16
C THR A 244 3.69 -1.77 1.29
N GLU A 245 3.69 -2.30 2.51
CA GLU A 245 4.02 -3.69 2.85
C GLU A 245 5.40 -4.15 2.30
N GLN A 246 6.37 -3.27 2.38
CA GLN A 246 7.74 -3.55 1.92
C GLN A 246 8.79 -3.36 3.04
N GLY A 247 8.33 -3.08 4.28
CA GLY A 247 9.19 -2.69 5.39
C GLY A 247 9.83 -1.31 5.19
N THR A 248 10.69 -0.92 6.12
CA THR A 248 11.41 0.36 6.07
C THR A 248 12.93 0.20 5.98
N GLU A 249 13.46 -0.94 6.39
CA GLU A 249 14.91 -1.17 6.53
C GLU A 249 15.70 -1.10 5.22
N TRP A 250 15.05 -1.37 4.08
CA TRP A 250 15.69 -1.33 2.77
C TRP A 250 16.00 0.11 2.31
N VAL A 251 15.22 1.09 2.75
CA VAL A 251 15.25 2.48 2.24
C VAL A 251 16.62 3.14 2.43
N PRO A 252 17.26 3.13 3.61
CA PRO A 252 18.55 3.80 3.80
C PRO A 252 19.66 3.20 2.91
N GLY A 253 19.67 1.87 2.77
CA GLY A 253 20.65 1.18 1.94
C GLY A 253 20.46 1.46 0.45
N GLU A 254 19.23 1.43 -0.01
CA GLU A 254 18.88 1.71 -1.42
C GLU A 254 19.17 3.17 -1.78
N LEU A 255 18.79 4.13 -0.94
CA LEU A 255 19.08 5.54 -1.18
C LEU A 255 20.58 5.82 -1.22
N ALA A 256 21.36 5.26 -0.29
CA ALA A 256 22.81 5.40 -0.31
C ALA A 256 23.44 4.81 -1.58
N ARG A 257 22.94 3.66 -2.05
CA ARG A 257 23.35 3.02 -3.31
C ARG A 257 23.03 3.90 -4.51
N LEU A 258 21.81 4.41 -4.59
CA LEU A 258 21.38 5.26 -5.70
C LEU A 258 22.12 6.60 -5.72
N ASP A 259 22.31 7.27 -4.59
CA ASP A 259 23.06 8.52 -4.46
C ASP A 259 24.52 8.34 -4.92
N TYR A 260 25.15 7.21 -4.54
CA TYR A 260 26.49 6.88 -5.00
C TYR A 260 26.56 6.77 -6.53
N PHE A 261 25.62 6.05 -7.16
CA PHE A 261 25.60 5.91 -8.62
C PHE A 261 25.28 7.23 -9.33
N PHE A 262 24.35 8.02 -8.81
CA PHE A 262 24.03 9.35 -9.36
C PHE A 262 25.24 10.29 -9.29
N HIS A 263 25.97 10.28 -8.18
CA HIS A 263 27.22 11.04 -8.07
C HIS A 263 28.24 10.59 -9.13
N ARG A 264 28.48 9.28 -9.27
CA ARG A 264 29.40 8.76 -10.28
C ARG A 264 28.98 9.08 -11.71
N MET A 265 27.72 8.94 -12.04
CA MET A 265 27.17 9.30 -13.35
C MET A 265 27.40 10.77 -13.71
N ARG A 266 27.39 11.67 -12.71
CA ARG A 266 27.66 13.11 -12.89
C ARG A 266 29.16 13.45 -12.97
N THR A 267 30.00 12.77 -12.20
CA THR A 267 31.37 13.23 -11.91
C THR A 267 32.51 12.35 -12.46
N ALA A 268 32.26 11.04 -12.66
CA ALA A 268 33.31 10.10 -13.07
C ALA A 268 33.56 10.11 -14.57
N VAL A 269 34.03 11.26 -15.11
CA VAL A 269 34.24 11.48 -16.54
C VAL A 269 35.04 10.36 -17.18
N GLY A 270 34.52 9.80 -18.27
CA GLY A 270 35.13 8.70 -19.03
C GLY A 270 34.80 7.29 -18.51
N SER A 271 34.15 7.17 -17.37
CA SER A 271 33.65 5.86 -16.91
C SER A 271 32.39 5.46 -17.66
N GLN A 272 32.06 4.15 -17.62
CA GLN A 272 30.83 3.62 -18.23
C GLN A 272 29.58 4.24 -17.60
N GLU A 273 29.60 4.42 -16.30
CA GLU A 273 28.48 5.04 -15.55
C GLU A 273 28.25 6.47 -16.04
N HIS A 274 29.30 7.26 -16.24
CA HIS A 274 29.19 8.62 -16.72
C HIS A 274 28.66 8.68 -18.17
N ILE A 275 29.20 7.83 -19.06
CA ILE A 275 28.79 7.78 -20.47
C ILE A 275 27.29 7.45 -20.60
N TRP A 276 26.79 6.45 -19.86
CA TRP A 276 25.38 6.04 -19.90
C TRP A 276 24.47 6.96 -19.10
N GLY A 277 24.95 7.44 -17.96
CA GLY A 277 24.13 8.21 -17.02
C GLY A 277 23.94 9.67 -17.39
N LEU A 278 24.94 10.32 -17.97
CA LEU A 278 24.92 11.77 -18.21
C LEU A 278 23.67 12.29 -18.96
N PRO A 279 23.16 11.63 -20.00
CA PRO A 279 21.94 12.08 -20.68
C PRO A 279 20.69 12.12 -19.78
N VAL A 280 20.64 11.24 -18.77
CA VAL A 280 19.54 11.17 -17.78
C VAL A 280 19.80 12.15 -16.65
N MET A 281 21.03 12.15 -16.10
CA MET A 281 21.41 13.00 -14.96
C MET A 281 21.34 14.50 -15.26
N SER A 282 21.48 14.88 -16.54
CA SER A 282 21.29 16.28 -16.96
C SER A 282 19.86 16.81 -16.76
N LYS A 283 18.89 15.89 -16.59
CA LYS A 283 17.46 16.21 -16.41
C LYS A 283 17.00 16.06 -14.95
N LEU A 284 17.82 15.50 -14.08
CA LEU A 284 17.49 15.19 -12.70
C LEU A 284 18.41 16.01 -11.77
N PRO A 285 17.97 17.18 -11.28
CA PRO A 285 18.82 18.06 -10.46
C PRO A 285 19.10 17.52 -9.06
N LEU A 286 18.15 16.79 -8.48
CA LEU A 286 18.24 16.28 -7.12
C LEU A 286 18.98 14.93 -7.04
N GLN A 287 19.40 14.56 -5.84
CA GLN A 287 19.81 13.20 -5.50
C GLN A 287 18.59 12.30 -5.24
N PRO A 288 18.70 10.98 -5.40
CA PRO A 288 17.63 10.06 -5.04
C PRO A 288 17.09 10.23 -3.61
N SER A 289 17.96 10.45 -2.63
CA SER A 289 17.56 10.73 -1.24
C SER A 289 16.76 12.03 -1.09
N GLU A 290 17.04 13.06 -1.94
CA GLU A 290 16.27 14.31 -1.94
C GLU A 290 14.89 14.14 -2.59
N TYR A 291 14.76 13.30 -3.64
CA TYR A 291 13.46 12.92 -4.21
C TYR A 291 12.64 12.14 -3.19
N TRP A 292 13.27 11.20 -2.48
CA TRP A 292 12.62 10.45 -1.41
C TRP A 292 12.05 11.40 -0.34
N ALA A 293 12.89 12.23 0.23
CA ALA A 293 12.49 13.16 1.29
C ALA A 293 11.38 14.14 0.87
N ARG A 294 11.29 14.46 -0.43
CA ARG A 294 10.29 15.38 -0.94
C ARG A 294 8.90 14.76 -1.09
N GLN A 295 8.81 13.50 -1.53
CA GLN A 295 7.54 12.98 -2.01
C GLN A 295 7.33 11.46 -1.88
N CYS A 296 8.19 10.75 -1.16
CA CYS A 296 8.06 9.31 -0.96
C CYS A 296 7.72 8.97 0.50
N TYR A 297 6.92 7.91 0.65
CA TYR A 297 6.44 7.43 1.95
C TYR A 297 6.50 5.91 2.00
N THR A 298 6.59 5.35 3.21
CA THR A 298 6.35 3.94 3.46
C THR A 298 5.00 3.78 4.15
N GLY A 299 4.14 2.89 3.65
CA GLY A 299 2.97 2.36 4.34
C GLY A 299 3.40 1.07 5.03
N SER A 300 4.03 1.17 6.19
CA SER A 300 4.65 0.02 6.83
C SER A 300 3.62 -0.77 7.60
N SER A 301 3.22 -1.90 7.05
CA SER A 301 2.54 -2.93 7.82
C SER A 301 3.50 -3.42 8.91
N PHE A 302 3.02 -3.41 10.15
CA PHE A 302 3.76 -3.89 11.32
C PHE A 302 5.24 -3.47 11.36
N ILE A 303 5.51 -2.19 11.64
CA ILE A 303 6.89 -1.74 11.88
C ILE A 303 7.52 -2.59 12.98
N ARG A 304 8.56 -3.35 12.61
CA ARG A 304 9.25 -4.26 13.53
C ARG A 304 10.21 -3.48 14.44
N PRO A 305 10.44 -3.92 15.67
CA PRO A 305 11.32 -3.20 16.62
C PRO A 305 12.71 -2.87 16.06
N HIS A 306 13.30 -3.77 15.26
CA HIS A 306 14.62 -3.56 14.67
C HIS A 306 14.66 -2.53 13.53
N GLU A 307 13.53 -2.17 12.96
CA GLU A 307 13.43 -1.13 11.91
C GLU A 307 13.43 0.28 12.50
N VAL A 308 12.87 0.45 13.69
CA VAL A 308 12.68 1.77 14.35
C VAL A 308 13.96 2.57 14.53
N PRO A 309 15.12 1.99 14.90
CA PRO A 309 16.39 2.72 14.99
C PRO A 309 16.81 3.42 13.69
N SER A 310 16.34 2.94 12.54
CA SER A 310 16.63 3.54 11.22
C SER A 310 15.67 4.65 10.81
N ARG A 311 14.63 4.97 11.60
CA ARG A 311 13.57 5.91 11.24
C ARG A 311 14.06 7.31 10.81
N HIS A 312 15.14 7.81 11.41
CA HIS A 312 15.73 9.10 11.01
C HIS A 312 16.45 9.04 9.64
N LYS A 313 16.90 7.85 9.22
CA LYS A 313 17.52 7.67 7.90
C LYS A 313 16.47 7.45 6.80
N VAL A 314 15.33 6.91 7.16
CA VAL A 314 14.15 6.78 6.28
C VAL A 314 13.46 8.15 6.13
N GLY A 315 13.38 8.88 7.23
CA GLY A 315 12.61 10.11 7.42
C GLY A 315 11.36 9.81 8.27
N VAL A 316 11.31 10.39 9.49
CA VAL A 316 10.13 10.24 10.36
C VAL A 316 8.86 10.73 9.66
N ASP A 317 8.99 11.79 8.85
CA ASP A 317 7.90 12.36 8.06
C ASP A 317 7.49 11.49 6.85
N SER A 318 8.25 10.45 6.56
CA SER A 318 8.01 9.52 5.45
C SER A 318 7.44 8.17 5.90
N ILE A 319 7.33 7.91 7.20
CA ILE A 319 6.88 6.61 7.73
C ILE A 319 5.41 6.71 8.16
N MET A 320 4.60 5.76 7.71
CA MET A 320 3.23 5.57 8.15
C MET A 320 3.07 4.14 8.67
N TRP A 321 2.49 3.99 9.86
CA TRP A 321 2.20 2.69 10.46
C TRP A 321 0.94 2.08 9.87
N GLY A 322 0.90 0.74 9.77
CA GLY A 322 -0.26 -0.03 9.35
C GLY A 322 -0.47 -1.28 10.19
N SER A 323 -1.70 -1.73 10.32
CA SER A 323 -2.08 -2.96 11.04
C SER A 323 -2.15 -4.19 10.15
N ASP A 324 -2.30 -3.98 8.85
CA ASP A 324 -2.54 -5.02 7.84
C ASP A 324 -3.83 -5.82 8.07
N TYR A 325 -4.82 -5.19 8.71
CA TYR A 325 -6.13 -5.82 8.95
C TYR A 325 -6.89 -6.06 7.62
N PRO A 326 -7.50 -7.22 7.37
CA PRO A 326 -7.76 -8.32 8.29
C PRO A 326 -6.89 -9.57 8.07
N HIS A 327 -5.70 -9.43 7.49
CA HIS A 327 -4.81 -10.56 7.24
C HIS A 327 -4.48 -11.34 8.53
N LYS A 328 -4.16 -12.62 8.40
CA LYS A 328 -3.87 -13.49 9.57
C LYS A 328 -2.59 -13.11 10.30
N GLU A 329 -1.66 -12.47 9.61
CA GLU A 329 -0.42 -11.90 10.13
C GLU A 329 -0.57 -10.50 10.69
N SER A 330 -1.75 -9.89 10.60
CA SER A 330 -2.01 -8.53 11.08
C SER A 330 -1.73 -8.36 12.58
N CYS A 331 -1.56 -7.11 13.02
CA CYS A 331 -1.44 -6.79 14.44
C CYS A 331 -2.75 -6.99 15.21
N PHE A 332 -3.89 -7.04 14.53
CA PHE A 332 -5.20 -7.17 15.16
C PHE A 332 -5.35 -8.50 15.94
N PRO A 333 -5.87 -8.47 17.16
CA PRO A 333 -6.39 -7.34 17.93
C PRO A 333 -5.38 -6.77 18.94
N TYR A 334 -4.09 -6.77 18.64
CA TYR A 334 -2.99 -6.46 19.55
C TYR A 334 -2.15 -5.26 19.07
N SER A 335 -2.79 -4.28 18.38
CA SER A 335 -2.07 -3.12 17.88
C SER A 335 -1.39 -2.30 18.97
N THR A 336 -1.98 -2.17 20.15
CA THR A 336 -1.33 -1.47 21.28
C THR A 336 -0.04 -2.17 21.71
N GLU A 337 -0.03 -3.50 21.79
CA GLU A 337 1.16 -4.31 22.09
C GLU A 337 2.23 -4.16 21.00
N ALA A 338 1.84 -4.15 19.72
CA ALA A 338 2.75 -3.91 18.62
C ALA A 338 3.40 -2.52 18.68
N LEU A 339 2.60 -1.49 19.03
CA LEU A 339 3.12 -0.13 19.24
C LEU A 339 4.10 -0.07 20.42
N ARG A 340 3.81 -0.75 21.53
CA ARG A 340 4.71 -0.87 22.67
C ARG A 340 6.01 -1.58 22.33
N ALA A 341 5.93 -2.61 21.50
CA ALA A 341 7.10 -3.36 21.03
C ALA A 341 8.03 -2.49 20.17
N ALA A 342 7.46 -1.64 19.33
CA ALA A 342 8.22 -0.85 18.36
C ALA A 342 8.64 0.53 18.89
N PHE A 343 7.78 1.23 19.61
CA PHE A 343 7.91 2.67 19.82
C PHE A 343 8.14 3.12 21.27
N ALA A 344 8.25 2.23 22.25
CA ALA A 344 8.36 2.60 23.66
C ALA A 344 9.51 3.59 23.96
N ASP A 345 10.61 3.52 23.21
CA ASP A 345 11.80 4.36 23.35
C ASP A 345 11.82 5.55 22.37
N CYS A 346 10.72 5.81 21.65
CA CYS A 346 10.64 6.93 20.71
C CYS A 346 10.08 8.19 21.36
N GLU A 347 10.49 9.34 20.85
CA GLU A 347 9.90 10.61 21.25
C GLU A 347 8.42 10.67 20.83
N ARG A 348 7.58 11.19 21.73
CA ARG A 348 6.13 11.28 21.49
C ARG A 348 5.78 11.95 20.17
N ALA A 349 6.46 13.02 19.78
CA ALA A 349 6.19 13.74 18.55
C ALA A 349 6.48 12.88 17.30
N GLU A 350 7.52 12.05 17.36
CA GLU A 350 7.83 11.11 16.28
C GLU A 350 6.76 10.02 16.16
N ILE A 351 6.26 9.51 17.30
CA ILE A 351 5.18 8.54 17.32
C ILE A 351 3.90 9.14 16.71
N GLU A 352 3.51 10.35 17.15
CA GLU A 352 2.35 11.06 16.58
C GLU A 352 2.46 11.23 15.07
N GLN A 353 3.68 11.54 14.58
CA GLN A 353 3.96 11.69 13.15
C GLN A 353 3.72 10.36 12.41
N MET A 354 4.35 9.28 12.86
CA MET A 354 4.28 7.98 12.19
C MET A 354 2.92 7.28 12.32
N LEU A 355 2.20 7.49 13.43
CA LEU A 355 0.90 6.82 13.66
C LEU A 355 -0.28 7.53 13.00
N GLY A 356 -0.19 8.83 12.71
CA GLY A 356 -1.37 9.53 12.25
C GLY A 356 -1.14 10.73 11.35
N LEU A 357 -0.16 11.61 11.67
CA LEU A 357 -0.01 12.88 10.96
C LEU A 357 0.42 12.67 9.50
N ASN A 358 1.35 11.77 9.23
CA ASN A 358 1.79 11.45 7.87
C ASN A 358 0.65 10.88 7.04
N ALA A 359 -0.09 9.91 7.56
CA ALA A 359 -1.23 9.32 6.86
C ALA A 359 -2.34 10.34 6.63
N ALA A 360 -2.57 11.24 7.59
CA ALA A 360 -3.54 12.31 7.43
C ALA A 360 -3.16 13.29 6.32
N ASP A 361 -1.88 13.65 6.21
CA ASP A 361 -1.38 14.51 5.14
C ASP A 361 -1.42 13.82 3.77
N VAL A 362 -1.00 12.56 3.70
CA VAL A 362 -0.96 11.81 2.43
C VAL A 362 -2.36 11.56 1.87
N TYR A 363 -3.30 11.13 2.71
CA TYR A 363 -4.62 10.66 2.29
C TYR A 363 -5.77 11.65 2.56
N GLY A 364 -5.45 12.80 3.16
CA GLY A 364 -6.42 13.88 3.37
C GLY A 364 -7.41 13.63 4.51
N PHE A 365 -7.03 12.89 5.55
CA PHE A 365 -7.89 12.73 6.73
C PHE A 365 -7.98 14.03 7.55
N ASP A 366 -9.19 14.37 7.97
CA ASP A 366 -9.47 15.52 8.82
C ASP A 366 -9.22 15.19 10.29
N LEU A 367 -8.02 15.51 10.78
CA LEU A 367 -7.62 15.27 12.17
C LEU A 367 -8.57 15.91 13.19
N LYS A 368 -9.23 17.04 12.85
CA LYS A 368 -10.20 17.66 13.77
C LYS A 368 -11.45 16.81 13.93
N LYS A 369 -11.88 16.13 12.87
CA LYS A 369 -13.01 15.17 12.93
C LYS A 369 -12.62 13.87 13.61
N LEU A 370 -11.37 13.43 13.47
CA LEU A 370 -10.85 12.21 14.11
C LEU A 370 -10.54 12.40 15.60
N ALA A 371 -10.15 13.59 16.04
CA ALA A 371 -9.74 13.86 17.43
C ALA A 371 -10.74 13.41 18.51
N PRO A 372 -12.08 13.63 18.37
CA PRO A 372 -13.05 13.13 19.37
C PRO A 372 -13.13 11.61 19.42
N ILE A 373 -12.84 10.93 18.29
CA ILE A 373 -12.82 9.46 18.23
C ILE A 373 -11.53 8.97 18.90
N ALA A 374 -10.38 9.52 18.53
CA ALA A 374 -9.09 9.21 19.13
C ALA A 374 -9.11 9.38 20.65
N ALA A 375 -9.74 10.43 21.16
CA ALA A 375 -9.90 10.68 22.60
C ALA A 375 -10.69 9.57 23.34
N LYS A 376 -11.47 8.78 22.64
CA LYS A 376 -12.23 7.66 23.21
C LYS A 376 -11.50 6.32 23.09
N ILE A 377 -10.99 6.02 21.88
CA ILE A 377 -10.51 4.68 21.54
C ILE A 377 -9.00 4.60 21.36
N GLY A 378 -8.31 5.69 20.98
CA GLY A 378 -6.88 5.65 20.68
C GLY A 378 -6.03 5.12 21.84
N PRO A 379 -4.90 4.46 21.59
CA PRO A 379 -3.97 4.01 22.61
C PRO A 379 -3.51 5.18 23.47
N LYS A 380 -3.37 4.96 24.79
CA LYS A 380 -2.86 6.00 25.66
C LYS A 380 -1.36 6.21 25.44
N VAL A 381 -0.93 7.46 25.50
CA VAL A 381 0.49 7.82 25.38
C VAL A 381 1.33 7.08 26.41
N ASP A 382 0.87 7.08 27.68
CA ASP A 382 1.58 6.42 28.78
C ASP A 382 1.65 4.90 28.62
N ASP A 383 0.64 4.26 27.99
CA ASP A 383 0.64 2.81 27.77
C ASP A 383 1.67 2.44 26.68
N VAL A 384 1.74 3.21 25.59
CA VAL A 384 2.72 2.99 24.50
C VAL A 384 4.16 3.24 24.96
N ALA A 385 4.38 4.16 25.89
CA ALA A 385 5.69 4.45 26.47
C ALA A 385 6.26 3.31 27.35
N ILE A 386 5.47 2.27 27.64
CA ILE A 386 5.92 1.10 28.41
C ILE A 386 6.30 -0.02 27.44
N ALA A 387 7.58 -0.31 27.33
CA ALA A 387 8.08 -1.39 26.47
C ALA A 387 7.37 -2.72 26.73
N LEU A 388 7.12 -3.46 25.68
CA LEU A 388 6.59 -4.80 25.82
C LEU A 388 7.68 -5.70 26.45
N PRO A 389 7.41 -6.36 27.60
CA PRO A 389 8.42 -7.19 28.24
C PRO A 389 8.70 -8.46 27.41
N VAL A 390 9.89 -9.04 27.58
CA VAL A 390 10.21 -10.35 27.01
C VAL A 390 9.17 -11.38 27.51
N GLY A 391 8.60 -12.15 26.59
CA GLY A 391 7.49 -13.07 26.88
C GLY A 391 6.13 -12.39 27.08
N GLY A 392 6.03 -11.08 26.84
CA GLY A 392 4.78 -10.31 26.87
C GLY A 392 3.98 -10.34 25.56
N VAL A 393 4.48 -11.05 24.54
CA VAL A 393 3.76 -11.22 23.27
C VAL A 393 2.52 -12.09 23.51
N PRO A 394 1.32 -11.63 23.12
CA PRO A 394 0.13 -12.46 23.20
C PRO A 394 0.31 -13.72 22.33
N LYS A 395 -0.08 -14.88 22.87
CA LYS A 395 0.15 -16.16 22.18
C LYS A 395 -0.51 -16.19 20.79
N GLU A 396 -1.66 -15.57 20.66
CA GLU A 396 -2.44 -15.49 19.42
C GLU A 396 -1.79 -14.54 18.40
N ALA A 397 -0.87 -13.67 18.84
CA ALA A 397 -0.14 -12.72 18.00
C ALA A 397 1.23 -13.25 17.50
N GLU A 398 1.61 -14.49 17.81
CA GLU A 398 2.90 -15.08 17.39
C GLU A 398 3.11 -15.09 15.86
N ARG A 399 2.04 -15.02 15.08
CA ARG A 399 2.11 -14.95 13.61
C ARG A 399 2.44 -13.55 13.08
N CYS A 400 2.19 -12.50 13.87
CA CYS A 400 2.42 -11.13 13.43
C CYS A 400 3.91 -10.80 13.44
N PRO A 401 4.48 -10.38 12.29
CA PRO A 401 5.89 -10.00 12.20
C PRO A 401 6.31 -8.84 13.12
N ALA A 402 5.37 -8.02 13.61
CA ALA A 402 5.64 -6.97 14.59
C ALA A 402 6.28 -7.51 15.88
N PHE A 403 6.10 -8.78 16.20
CA PHE A 403 6.59 -9.41 17.42
C PHE A 403 7.79 -10.36 17.20
N VAL A 404 8.32 -10.44 16.00
CA VAL A 404 9.49 -11.27 15.69
C VAL A 404 10.69 -10.84 16.56
N GLY A 405 11.31 -11.82 17.23
CA GLY A 405 12.43 -11.59 18.16
C GLY A 405 12.02 -11.18 19.58
N LEU A 406 10.74 -11.04 19.87
CA LEU A 406 10.21 -10.73 21.20
C LEU A 406 9.51 -11.91 21.86
N ALA A 407 9.13 -12.94 21.11
CA ALA A 407 8.66 -14.18 21.69
C ALA A 407 9.74 -14.78 22.59
N ALA A 408 9.36 -15.27 23.76
CA ALA A 408 10.28 -16.03 24.60
C ALA A 408 10.79 -17.22 23.77
N ASP A 409 12.11 -17.41 23.75
CA ASP A 409 12.75 -18.54 23.04
C ASP A 409 11.93 -19.81 23.26
N ALA A 410 11.35 -20.32 22.15
CA ALA A 410 10.64 -21.58 22.14
C ALA A 410 11.66 -22.74 22.01
#